data_d61e969ec0b5c272813c0d635f8eb584
#
_entry.id   d61e969ec0b5c272813c0d635f8eb584
#
_cell.length_a   1.000
_cell.length_b   1.000
_cell.length_c   1.000
_cell.angle_alpha   90.00
_cell.angle_beta   90.00
_cell.angle_gamma   90.00
#
_symmetry.space_group_name_H-M   'P 1'
#
loop_
_entity.id
_entity.type
_entity.pdbx_description
1 polymer ?
#
loop_
_entity_poly.entity_id
_entity_poly.type
_entity_poly.pdbx_seq_one_letter_code
_entity_poly.pdbx_strand_id
1 'polypeptide(L)'
;SNCVSHIAPCYHYRDAEPGESLEEYGLRVANELEAEILRIGPERVAAFLAEPVVGATLGVAAPVPGYFRRIREICDRYGILLVLDEVMCGMGRTGSLFACEQEGIAPDVLCIAKGLGAGLQPIGAMLCTDTIYQAIAEGSGFFQHGHTYQGHPTACAAGIAVLKTMLEQHLSEQVKEKGSRLLQALQQQFADHPNVGDVRG
;
A
#
# COMPACT_ATOMS: atom_id res chain seq x y z
N SER A 1 6.14 11.73 19.98
CA SER A 1 7.33 12.30 19.34
C SER A 1 6.88 13.34 18.34
N ASN A 2 7.57 14.47 18.24
CA ASN A 2 7.19 15.58 17.34
C ASN A 2 7.64 15.34 15.88
N CYS A 3 7.96 14.11 15.51
CA CYS A 3 8.51 13.77 14.19
C CYS A 3 7.49 13.12 13.25
N VAL A 4 6.28 12.85 13.72
CA VAL A 4 5.21 12.20 12.93
C VAL A 4 3.95 13.00 13.07
N SER A 5 3.28 13.21 11.95
CA SER A 5 1.93 13.75 11.86
C SER A 5 1.03 12.77 11.11
N HIS A 6 -0.28 12.91 11.26
CA HIS A 6 -1.25 12.02 10.66
C HIS A 6 -2.30 12.80 9.87
N ILE A 7 -2.79 12.24 8.80
CA ILE A 7 -4.00 12.67 8.09
C ILE A 7 -5.08 11.59 8.25
N ALA A 8 -6.32 11.89 7.91
CA ALA A 8 -7.40 10.91 7.93
C ALA A 8 -7.11 9.76 6.96
N PRO A 9 -7.46 8.50 7.33
CA PRO A 9 -7.37 7.39 6.40
C PRO A 9 -8.42 7.53 5.30
N CYS A 10 -8.15 6.97 4.12
CA CYS A 10 -9.17 6.86 3.07
C CYS A 10 -10.17 5.75 3.45
N TYR A 11 -11.24 6.10 4.16
CA TYR A 11 -12.26 5.17 4.64
C TYR A 11 -13.67 5.64 4.30
N HIS A 12 -14.03 5.58 3.04
CA HIS A 12 -15.27 6.10 2.48
C HIS A 12 -16.53 5.70 3.26
N TYR A 13 -16.65 4.43 3.68
CA TYR A 13 -17.83 3.96 4.42
C TYR A 13 -18.13 4.76 5.69
N ARG A 14 -17.10 5.28 6.38
CA ARG A 14 -17.26 6.03 7.64
C ARG A 14 -17.25 7.54 7.46
N ASP A 15 -16.49 8.02 6.48
CA ASP A 15 -16.05 9.41 6.48
C ASP A 15 -16.55 10.21 5.26
N ALA A 16 -17.31 9.55 4.34
CA ALA A 16 -17.94 10.26 3.24
C ALA A 16 -19.08 11.17 3.72
N GLU A 17 -19.17 12.35 3.14
CA GLU A 17 -20.28 13.28 3.37
C GLU A 17 -21.54 12.86 2.60
N PRO A 18 -22.73 13.23 3.09
CA PRO A 18 -23.98 12.91 2.37
C PRO A 18 -24.00 13.44 0.94
N GLY A 19 -24.10 12.54 -0.03
CA GLY A 19 -24.14 12.88 -1.45
C GLY A 19 -22.78 13.07 -2.12
N GLU A 20 -21.69 12.89 -1.38
CA GLU A 20 -20.33 12.95 -1.91
C GLU A 20 -20.04 11.74 -2.79
N SER A 21 -19.58 11.95 -4.01
CA SER A 21 -19.12 10.87 -4.89
C SER A 21 -17.79 10.29 -4.41
N LEU A 22 -17.45 9.08 -4.86
CA LEU A 22 -16.17 8.45 -4.54
C LEU A 22 -14.98 9.32 -4.96
N GLU A 23 -15.07 9.97 -6.10
CA GLU A 23 -14.00 10.82 -6.62
C GLU A 23 -13.83 12.10 -5.78
N GLU A 24 -14.92 12.78 -5.45
CA GLU A 24 -14.91 13.98 -4.60
C GLU A 24 -14.33 13.64 -3.21
N TYR A 25 -14.80 12.54 -2.61
CA TYR A 25 -14.27 12.03 -1.35
C TYR A 25 -12.77 11.76 -1.44
N GLY A 26 -12.33 11.03 -2.45
CA GLY A 26 -10.92 10.67 -2.64
C GLY A 26 -10.01 11.89 -2.77
N LEU A 27 -10.43 12.87 -3.57
CA LEU A 27 -9.70 14.14 -3.72
C LEU A 27 -9.67 14.95 -2.43
N ARG A 28 -10.79 15.05 -1.72
CA ARG A 28 -10.89 15.78 -0.44
C ARG A 28 -9.92 15.21 0.58
N VAL A 29 -9.96 13.90 0.81
CA VAL A 29 -9.13 13.24 1.82
C VAL A 29 -7.65 13.23 1.39
N ALA A 30 -7.34 13.04 0.11
CA ALA A 30 -5.97 13.14 -0.38
C ALA A 30 -5.38 14.56 -0.22
N ASN A 31 -6.19 15.61 -0.41
CA ASN A 31 -5.73 16.99 -0.24
C ASN A 31 -5.43 17.36 1.22
N GLU A 32 -5.87 16.57 2.20
CA GLU A 32 -5.42 16.74 3.59
C GLU A 32 -3.90 16.59 3.72
N LEU A 33 -3.28 15.74 2.90
CA LEU A 33 -1.82 15.63 2.86
C LEU A 33 -1.18 16.96 2.48
N GLU A 34 -1.67 17.64 1.44
CA GLU A 34 -1.14 18.93 1.02
C GLU A 34 -1.32 19.98 2.11
N ALA A 35 -2.49 20.04 2.72
CA ALA A 35 -2.76 20.95 3.83
C ALA A 35 -1.81 20.71 5.02
N GLU A 36 -1.56 19.46 5.36
CA GLU A 36 -0.68 19.10 6.46
C GLU A 36 0.80 19.40 6.16
N ILE A 37 1.25 19.15 4.92
CA ILE A 37 2.60 19.53 4.44
C ILE A 37 2.80 21.04 4.58
N LEU A 38 1.83 21.84 4.12
CA LEU A 38 1.91 23.30 4.21
C LEU A 38 1.88 23.80 5.65
N ARG A 39 1.12 23.15 6.53
CA ARG A 39 1.08 23.47 7.97
C ARG A 39 2.41 23.20 8.68
N ILE A 40 3.10 22.10 8.32
CA ILE A 40 4.39 21.71 8.93
C ILE A 40 5.54 22.54 8.34
N GLY A 41 5.49 22.89 7.09
CA GLY A 41 6.53 23.41 6.22
C GLY A 41 7.12 22.30 5.33
N PRO A 42 7.03 22.44 4.00
CA PRO A 42 7.44 21.38 3.06
C PRO A 42 8.88 20.89 3.27
N GLU A 43 9.78 21.81 3.63
CA GLU A 43 11.20 21.53 3.87
C GLU A 43 11.45 20.67 5.13
N ARG A 44 10.42 20.42 5.93
CA ARG A 44 10.48 19.63 7.16
C ARG A 44 9.82 18.27 7.04
N VAL A 45 9.22 17.97 5.90
CA VAL A 45 8.53 16.70 5.63
C VAL A 45 9.40 15.85 4.70
N ALA A 46 9.87 14.72 5.20
CA ALA A 46 10.73 13.82 4.43
C ALA A 46 9.93 12.82 3.57
N ALA A 47 8.85 12.27 4.13
CA ALA A 47 8.09 11.21 3.48
C ALA A 47 6.63 11.18 3.95
N PHE A 48 5.76 10.67 3.09
CA PHE A 48 4.43 10.17 3.43
C PHE A 48 4.44 8.64 3.38
N LEU A 49 3.95 8.01 4.45
CA LEU A 49 3.89 6.55 4.56
C LEU A 49 2.44 6.09 4.73
N ALA A 50 2.01 5.10 3.94
CA ALA A 50 0.67 4.53 4.01
C ALA A 50 0.64 3.07 3.57
N GLU A 51 -0.38 2.33 4.04
CA GLU A 51 -0.79 1.07 3.42
C GLU A 51 -1.72 1.39 2.24
N PRO A 52 -1.49 0.90 1.00
CA PRO A 52 -2.43 1.07 -0.11
C PRO A 52 -3.82 0.52 0.20
N VAL A 53 -3.90 -0.62 0.85
CA VAL A 53 -5.13 -1.15 1.43
C VAL A 53 -4.89 -1.33 2.92
N VAL A 54 -5.56 -0.55 3.75
CA VAL A 54 -5.37 -0.61 5.20
C VAL A 54 -5.91 -1.92 5.74
N GLY A 55 -5.02 -2.79 6.19
CA GLY A 55 -5.35 -4.15 6.58
C GLY A 55 -5.95 -4.27 7.98
N ALA A 56 -5.10 -4.55 8.96
CA ALA A 56 -5.51 -4.97 10.30
C ALA A 56 -6.25 -3.88 11.09
N THR A 57 -5.88 -2.62 10.93
CA THR A 57 -6.39 -1.53 11.79
C THR A 57 -7.78 -1.05 11.41
N LEU A 58 -8.16 -1.15 10.13
CA LEU A 58 -9.48 -0.72 9.61
C LEU A 58 -10.31 -1.87 9.02
N GLY A 59 -9.82 -3.12 9.10
CA GLY A 59 -10.54 -4.29 8.58
C GLY A 59 -10.68 -4.25 7.07
N VAL A 60 -9.56 -4.16 6.35
CA VAL A 60 -9.47 -4.16 4.88
C VAL A 60 -10.20 -2.96 4.25
N ALA A 61 -9.76 -1.76 4.59
CA ALA A 61 -10.25 -0.54 3.94
C ALA A 61 -9.43 -0.29 2.67
N ALA A 62 -10.04 -0.55 1.50
CA ALA A 62 -9.47 -0.18 0.21
C ALA A 62 -9.67 1.33 -0.04
N PRO A 63 -8.72 2.01 -0.69
CA PRO A 63 -8.87 3.40 -1.08
C PRO A 63 -9.93 3.51 -2.19
N VAL A 64 -10.52 4.68 -2.30
CA VAL A 64 -11.34 4.98 -3.48
C VAL A 64 -10.44 5.27 -4.69
N PRO A 65 -10.91 5.02 -5.93
CA PRO A 65 -10.13 5.29 -7.14
C PRO A 65 -9.62 6.73 -7.20
N GLY A 66 -8.35 6.90 -7.56
CA GLY A 66 -7.71 8.22 -7.71
C GLY A 66 -7.09 8.80 -6.44
N TYR A 67 -7.38 8.24 -5.25
CA TYR A 67 -6.80 8.71 -4.00
C TYR A 67 -5.26 8.68 -4.02
N PHE A 68 -4.64 7.53 -4.29
CA PHE A 68 -3.18 7.42 -4.32
C PHE A 68 -2.54 8.12 -5.51
N ARG A 69 -3.25 8.28 -6.61
CA ARG A 69 -2.77 9.12 -7.72
C ARG A 69 -2.61 10.57 -7.26
N ARG A 70 -3.60 11.10 -6.55
CA ARG A 70 -3.51 12.44 -5.99
C ARG A 70 -2.41 12.56 -4.91
N ILE A 71 -2.26 11.56 -4.06
CA ILE A 71 -1.16 11.49 -3.09
C ILE A 71 0.20 11.55 -3.79
N ARG A 72 0.41 10.79 -4.88
CA ARG A 72 1.65 10.80 -5.66
C ARG A 72 1.92 12.19 -6.25
N GLU A 73 0.92 12.83 -6.83
CA GLU A 73 1.04 14.20 -7.36
C GLU A 73 1.48 15.20 -6.29
N ILE A 74 0.93 15.09 -5.09
CA ILE A 74 1.30 15.96 -3.96
C ILE A 74 2.74 15.69 -3.55
N CYS A 75 3.12 14.42 -3.36
CA CYS A 75 4.50 14.06 -3.00
C CYS A 75 5.51 14.58 -4.05
N ASP A 76 5.22 14.41 -5.33
CA ASP A 76 6.07 14.91 -6.42
C ASP A 76 6.20 16.44 -6.40
N ARG A 77 5.10 17.14 -6.19
CA ARG A 77 5.07 18.61 -6.12
C ARG A 77 5.98 19.19 -5.05
N TYR A 78 6.03 18.55 -3.89
CA TYR A 78 6.80 19.01 -2.74
C TYR A 78 8.14 18.29 -2.54
N GLY A 79 8.51 17.36 -3.43
CA GLY A 79 9.75 16.60 -3.31
C GLY A 79 9.79 15.67 -2.10
N ILE A 80 8.63 15.13 -1.69
CA ILE A 80 8.44 14.27 -0.53
C ILE A 80 8.40 12.81 -1.01
N LEU A 81 9.09 11.92 -0.32
CA LEU A 81 9.10 10.50 -0.67
C LEU A 81 7.74 9.85 -0.37
N LEU A 82 7.22 9.08 -1.32
CA LEU A 82 6.08 8.20 -1.10
C LEU A 82 6.57 6.81 -0.70
N VAL A 83 6.25 6.39 0.51
CA VAL A 83 6.57 5.08 1.06
C VAL A 83 5.28 4.26 1.19
N LEU A 84 5.18 3.15 0.48
CA LEU A 84 4.01 2.28 0.57
C LEU A 84 4.33 0.99 1.33
N ASP A 85 3.54 0.73 2.35
CA ASP A 85 3.56 -0.53 3.09
C ASP A 85 2.60 -1.53 2.44
N GLU A 86 3.15 -2.41 1.63
CA GLU A 86 2.42 -3.51 1.01
C GLU A 86 2.69 -4.88 1.67
N VAL A 87 3.07 -4.85 2.92
CA VAL A 87 3.30 -6.08 3.70
C VAL A 87 2.05 -6.95 3.75
N MET A 88 0.85 -6.37 3.82
CA MET A 88 -0.41 -7.12 3.80
C MET A 88 -1.04 -7.18 2.41
N CYS A 89 -1.11 -6.08 1.69
CA CYS A 89 -1.87 -5.99 0.44
C CYS A 89 -1.07 -6.34 -0.82
N GLY A 90 0.25 -6.44 -0.73
CA GLY A 90 1.10 -6.83 -1.85
C GLY A 90 1.15 -8.34 -2.09
N MET A 91 2.07 -8.75 -2.95
CA MET A 91 2.34 -10.14 -3.29
C MET A 91 1.12 -10.91 -3.80
N GLY A 92 0.36 -10.29 -4.71
CA GLY A 92 -0.78 -10.91 -5.37
C GLY A 92 -2.10 -10.85 -4.59
N ARG A 93 -2.10 -10.37 -3.34
CA ARG A 93 -3.27 -10.39 -2.44
C ARG A 93 -4.50 -9.69 -3.03
N THR A 94 -4.30 -8.58 -3.74
CA THR A 94 -5.37 -7.75 -4.32
C THR A 94 -5.62 -8.01 -5.81
N GLY A 95 -4.95 -9.04 -6.37
CA GLY A 95 -5.10 -9.39 -7.78
C GLY A 95 -4.11 -8.70 -8.73
N SER A 96 -3.15 -7.97 -8.21
CA SER A 96 -1.94 -7.48 -8.88
C SER A 96 -0.72 -7.87 -8.04
N LEU A 97 0.50 -7.84 -8.60
CA LEU A 97 1.69 -8.18 -7.81
C LEU A 97 1.82 -7.20 -6.64
N PHE A 98 1.64 -5.91 -6.91
CA PHE A 98 1.56 -4.86 -5.91
C PHE A 98 0.22 -4.11 -6.01
N ALA A 99 -0.36 -3.73 -4.87
CA ALA A 99 -1.65 -3.06 -4.84
C ALA A 99 -1.60 -1.67 -5.51
N CYS A 100 -0.48 -0.96 -5.42
CA CYS A 100 -0.28 0.35 -6.02
C CYS A 100 -0.38 0.34 -7.56
N GLU A 101 -0.17 -0.81 -8.21
CA GLU A 101 -0.34 -0.95 -9.67
C GLU A 101 -1.79 -0.62 -10.12
N GLN A 102 -2.77 -0.83 -9.26
CA GLN A 102 -4.19 -0.57 -9.57
C GLN A 102 -4.47 0.92 -9.73
N GLU A 103 -3.73 1.77 -9.05
CA GLU A 103 -3.78 3.23 -9.19
C GLU A 103 -2.86 3.78 -10.28
N GLY A 104 -2.05 2.91 -10.91
CA GLY A 104 -1.09 3.30 -11.93
C GLY A 104 0.05 4.17 -11.40
N ILE A 105 0.42 4.00 -10.15
CA ILE A 105 1.50 4.74 -9.50
C ILE A 105 2.65 3.82 -9.08
N ALA A 106 3.84 4.41 -8.92
CA ALA A 106 4.98 3.77 -8.29
C ALA A 106 5.42 4.59 -7.08
N PRO A 107 5.65 3.96 -5.92
CA PRO A 107 6.23 4.63 -4.76
C PRO A 107 7.75 4.81 -4.93
N ASP A 108 8.33 5.67 -4.10
CA ASP A 108 9.78 5.81 -3.99
C ASP A 108 10.38 4.66 -3.18
N VAL A 109 9.64 4.20 -2.17
CA VAL A 109 9.97 3.03 -1.35
C VAL A 109 8.76 2.13 -1.20
N LEU A 110 8.96 0.82 -1.39
CA LEU A 110 7.93 -0.21 -1.24
C LEU A 110 8.38 -1.25 -0.22
N CYS A 111 7.57 -1.50 0.80
CA CYS A 111 7.83 -2.53 1.81
C CYS A 111 6.95 -3.76 1.54
N ILE A 112 7.55 -4.94 1.47
CA ILE A 112 6.87 -6.22 1.24
C ILE A 112 7.34 -7.27 2.24
N ALA A 113 6.44 -8.19 2.62
CA ALA A 113 6.76 -9.35 3.46
C ALA A 113 5.67 -10.41 3.29
N LYS A 114 5.28 -11.10 4.34
CA LYS A 114 4.19 -12.09 4.42
C LYS A 114 4.05 -12.97 3.17
N GLY A 115 3.29 -12.52 2.17
CA GLY A 115 3.07 -13.20 0.91
C GLY A 115 4.37 -13.54 0.17
N LEU A 116 5.42 -12.74 0.33
CA LEU A 116 6.74 -12.99 -0.26
C LEU A 116 7.34 -14.35 0.14
N GLY A 117 7.13 -14.77 1.37
CA GLY A 117 7.57 -16.08 1.87
C GLY A 117 6.46 -17.13 1.92
N ALA A 118 5.22 -16.78 1.56
CA ALA A 118 4.02 -17.62 1.62
C ALA A 118 3.83 -18.36 2.96
N GLY A 119 4.35 -17.82 4.06
CA GLY A 119 4.34 -18.46 5.39
C GLY A 119 5.37 -19.59 5.58
N LEU A 120 6.16 -19.91 4.56
CA LEU A 120 7.16 -20.98 4.60
C LEU A 120 8.46 -20.53 5.25
N GLN A 121 8.87 -19.29 5.00
CA GLN A 121 10.05 -18.67 5.59
C GLN A 121 9.78 -17.22 5.97
N PRO A 122 10.31 -16.73 7.11
CA PRO A 122 10.27 -15.33 7.46
C PRO A 122 11.17 -14.55 6.50
N ILE A 123 10.58 -13.73 5.67
CA ILE A 123 11.27 -12.84 4.73
C ILE A 123 10.49 -11.55 4.55
N GLY A 124 11.19 -10.45 4.48
CA GLY A 124 10.67 -9.15 4.07
C GLY A 124 11.70 -8.44 3.23
N ALA A 125 11.26 -7.48 2.46
CA ALA A 125 12.13 -6.66 1.64
C ALA A 125 11.64 -5.21 1.62
N MET A 126 12.58 -4.29 1.52
CA MET A 126 12.36 -2.90 1.15
C MET A 126 12.95 -2.70 -0.23
N LEU A 127 12.14 -2.25 -1.16
CA LEU A 127 12.56 -1.86 -2.50
C LEU A 127 12.59 -0.34 -2.56
N CYS A 128 13.54 0.23 -3.28
CA CYS A 128 13.57 1.66 -3.52
C CYS A 128 13.87 1.95 -4.99
N THR A 129 13.59 3.19 -5.41
CA THR A 129 13.97 3.66 -6.75
C THR A 129 15.47 3.76 -6.88
N ASP A 130 15.95 3.72 -8.12
CA ASP A 130 17.37 3.93 -8.42
C ASP A 130 17.85 5.31 -7.93
N THR A 131 17.02 6.31 -7.98
CA THR A 131 17.32 7.66 -7.47
C THR A 131 17.73 7.63 -5.98
N ILE A 132 16.99 6.87 -5.15
CA ILE A 132 17.34 6.72 -3.73
C ILE A 132 18.64 5.93 -3.58
N TYR A 133 18.80 4.85 -4.35
CA TYR A 133 20.01 4.05 -4.34
C TYR A 133 21.23 4.88 -4.68
N GLN A 134 21.19 5.65 -5.76
CA GLN A 134 22.29 6.51 -6.20
C GLN A 134 22.60 7.60 -5.17
N ALA A 135 21.58 8.22 -4.59
CA ALA A 135 21.77 9.22 -3.54
C ALA A 135 22.55 8.67 -2.33
N ILE A 136 22.31 7.41 -1.97
CA ILE A 136 23.07 6.74 -0.90
C ILE A 136 24.49 6.37 -1.39
N ALA A 137 24.61 5.79 -2.58
CA ALA A 137 25.89 5.32 -3.12
C ALA A 137 26.90 6.45 -3.37
N GLU A 138 26.43 7.58 -3.93
CA GLU A 138 27.23 8.77 -4.22
C GLU A 138 27.39 9.68 -3.00
N GLY A 139 26.46 9.61 -2.02
CA GLY A 139 26.49 10.40 -0.80
C GLY A 139 27.32 9.73 0.28
N SER A 140 26.69 8.99 1.21
CA SER A 140 27.39 8.32 2.30
C SER A 140 28.23 7.10 1.87
N GLY A 141 27.92 6.55 0.70
CA GLY A 141 28.54 5.30 0.18
C GLY A 141 28.16 4.05 0.96
N PHE A 142 27.31 4.18 1.97
CA PHE A 142 26.97 3.10 2.87
C PHE A 142 25.52 3.21 3.42
N PHE A 143 24.72 2.17 3.24
CA PHE A 143 23.40 2.05 3.83
C PHE A 143 23.54 1.53 5.28
N GLN A 144 23.40 2.43 6.25
CA GLN A 144 23.65 2.16 7.68
C GLN A 144 22.48 1.43 8.37
N HIS A 145 21.90 0.44 7.70
CA HIS A 145 20.86 -0.41 8.25
C HIS A 145 21.05 -1.84 7.77
N GLY A 146 20.83 -2.81 8.66
CA GLY A 146 20.91 -4.21 8.31
C GLY A 146 20.51 -5.11 9.47
N HIS A 147 20.31 -6.37 9.15
CA HIS A 147 20.05 -7.46 10.08
C HIS A 147 21.07 -8.57 9.88
N THR A 148 21.45 -9.26 10.94
CA THR A 148 22.42 -10.37 10.90
C THR A 148 22.03 -11.44 9.86
N TYR A 149 20.73 -11.70 9.70
CA TYR A 149 20.20 -12.67 8.74
C TYR A 149 19.74 -12.06 7.42
N GLN A 150 20.12 -10.84 7.12
CA GLN A 150 19.83 -10.23 5.82
C GLN A 150 20.44 -11.06 4.68
N GLY A 151 19.66 -11.31 3.62
CA GLY A 151 20.10 -12.15 2.51
C GLY A 151 20.22 -13.65 2.86
N HIS A 152 19.53 -14.14 3.91
CA HIS A 152 19.58 -15.54 4.29
C HIS A 152 19.22 -16.47 3.12
N PRO A 153 20.11 -17.39 2.69
CA PRO A 153 19.94 -18.13 1.44
C PRO A 153 18.64 -18.94 1.37
N THR A 154 18.25 -19.61 2.45
CA THR A 154 17.01 -20.40 2.50
C THR A 154 15.79 -19.53 2.36
N ALA A 155 15.75 -18.36 3.04
CA ALA A 155 14.62 -17.43 2.93
C ALA A 155 14.53 -16.83 1.53
N CYS A 156 15.66 -16.45 0.93
CA CYS A 156 15.70 -15.95 -0.45
C CYS A 156 15.26 -17.04 -1.47
N ALA A 157 15.70 -18.29 -1.29
CA ALA A 157 15.28 -19.40 -2.15
C ALA A 157 13.76 -19.65 -2.05
N ALA A 158 13.19 -19.58 -0.85
CA ALA A 158 11.75 -19.68 -0.65
C ALA A 158 11.00 -18.53 -1.36
N GLY A 159 11.45 -17.29 -1.18
CA GLY A 159 10.87 -16.14 -1.88
C GLY A 159 10.91 -16.27 -3.41
N ILE A 160 12.04 -16.73 -3.95
CA ILE A 160 12.19 -17.01 -5.40
C ILE A 160 11.18 -18.07 -5.86
N ALA A 161 11.03 -19.16 -5.10
CA ALA A 161 10.09 -20.24 -5.44
C ALA A 161 8.64 -19.73 -5.44
N VAL A 162 8.27 -18.91 -4.44
CA VAL A 162 6.95 -18.27 -4.35
C VAL A 162 6.69 -17.38 -5.56
N LEU A 163 7.62 -16.47 -5.87
CA LEU A 163 7.49 -15.56 -7.02
C LEU A 163 7.34 -16.31 -8.34
N LYS A 164 8.18 -17.34 -8.58
CA LYS A 164 8.06 -18.18 -9.76
C LYS A 164 6.70 -18.85 -9.86
N THR A 165 6.23 -19.47 -8.78
CA THR A 165 4.91 -20.10 -8.73
C THR A 165 3.78 -19.12 -9.05
N MET A 166 3.84 -17.92 -8.48
CA MET A 166 2.84 -16.86 -8.71
C MET A 166 2.78 -16.49 -10.20
N LEU A 167 3.95 -16.28 -10.81
CA LEU A 167 4.05 -15.88 -12.22
C LEU A 167 3.64 -17.02 -13.17
N GLU A 168 4.19 -18.22 -12.97
CA GLU A 168 3.94 -19.39 -13.83
C GLU A 168 2.48 -19.86 -13.79
N GLN A 169 1.81 -19.72 -12.64
CA GLN A 169 0.43 -20.14 -12.46
C GLN A 169 -0.59 -19.00 -12.60
N HIS A 170 -0.14 -17.79 -12.94
CA HIS A 170 -1.01 -16.62 -13.08
C HIS A 170 -1.92 -16.38 -11.86
N LEU A 171 -1.35 -16.51 -10.64
CA LEU A 171 -2.17 -16.51 -9.42
C LEU A 171 -2.87 -15.17 -9.18
N SER A 172 -2.28 -14.06 -9.58
CA SER A 172 -2.89 -12.73 -9.41
C SER A 172 -4.20 -12.58 -10.20
N GLU A 173 -4.25 -13.11 -11.43
CA GLU A 173 -5.46 -13.11 -12.25
C GLU A 173 -6.55 -13.98 -11.60
N GLN A 174 -6.18 -15.15 -11.08
CA GLN A 174 -7.11 -16.03 -10.37
C GLN A 174 -7.68 -15.38 -9.10
N VAL A 175 -6.89 -14.54 -8.41
CA VAL A 175 -7.36 -13.79 -7.23
C VAL A 175 -8.46 -12.82 -7.60
N LYS A 176 -8.35 -12.09 -8.72
CA LYS A 176 -9.39 -11.16 -9.20
C LYS A 176 -10.72 -11.88 -9.42
N GLU A 177 -10.69 -13.00 -10.15
CA GLU A 177 -11.90 -13.77 -10.43
C GLU A 177 -12.54 -14.33 -9.14
N LYS A 178 -11.75 -15.02 -8.34
CA LYS A 178 -12.23 -15.65 -7.09
C LYS A 178 -12.71 -14.60 -6.08
N GLY A 179 -11.98 -13.50 -5.96
CA GLY A 179 -12.31 -12.38 -5.05
C GLY A 179 -13.64 -11.74 -5.44
N SER A 180 -13.85 -11.42 -6.72
CA SER A 180 -15.11 -10.86 -7.20
C SER A 180 -16.30 -11.78 -6.93
N ARG A 181 -16.15 -13.09 -7.18
CA ARG A 181 -17.20 -14.08 -6.89
C ARG A 181 -17.51 -14.17 -5.41
N LEU A 182 -16.48 -14.18 -4.56
CA LEU A 182 -16.65 -14.23 -3.11
C LEU A 182 -17.35 -12.97 -2.60
N LEU A 183 -16.89 -11.81 -3.03
CA LEU A 183 -17.47 -10.52 -2.63
C LEU A 183 -18.95 -10.43 -3.01
N GLN A 184 -19.31 -10.79 -4.24
CA GLN A 184 -20.70 -10.83 -4.69
C GLN A 184 -21.56 -11.78 -3.85
N ALA A 185 -21.06 -12.99 -3.56
CA ALA A 185 -21.78 -13.95 -2.73
C ALA A 185 -22.01 -13.42 -1.29
N LEU A 186 -21.01 -12.78 -0.70
CA LEU A 186 -21.12 -12.19 0.63
C LEU A 186 -22.08 -10.99 0.62
N GLN A 187 -22.02 -10.12 -0.38
CA GLN A 187 -22.95 -9.00 -0.51
C GLN A 187 -24.40 -9.47 -0.65
N GLN A 188 -24.65 -10.50 -1.45
CA GLN A 188 -25.99 -11.10 -1.57
C GLN A 188 -26.46 -11.74 -0.25
N GLN A 189 -25.57 -12.48 0.42
CA GLN A 189 -25.91 -13.16 1.67
C GLN A 189 -26.25 -12.19 2.81
N PHE A 190 -25.60 -11.03 2.83
CA PHE A 190 -25.71 -10.06 3.93
C PHE A 190 -26.46 -8.78 3.55
N ALA A 191 -27.08 -8.71 2.36
CA ALA A 191 -27.76 -7.50 1.86
C ALA A 191 -28.74 -6.87 2.86
N ASP A 192 -29.55 -7.72 3.50
CA ASP A 192 -30.61 -7.29 4.44
C ASP A 192 -30.27 -7.64 5.90
N HIS A 193 -29.00 -7.94 6.20
CA HIS A 193 -28.65 -8.38 7.55
C HIS A 193 -28.55 -7.17 8.50
N PRO A 194 -29.34 -7.10 9.59
CA PRO A 194 -29.49 -5.88 10.41
C PRO A 194 -28.23 -5.45 11.15
N ASN A 195 -27.27 -6.33 11.29
CA ASN A 195 -26.00 -6.05 12.00
C ASN A 195 -24.80 -5.95 11.06
N VAL A 196 -24.99 -5.95 9.74
CA VAL A 196 -23.91 -5.80 8.75
C VAL A 196 -24.10 -4.49 8.03
N GLY A 197 -23.19 -3.57 8.24
CA GLY A 197 -23.25 -2.24 7.62
C GLY A 197 -22.42 -2.11 6.33
N ASP A 198 -21.41 -2.99 6.16
CA ASP A 198 -20.54 -2.96 4.98
C ASP A 198 -19.95 -4.35 4.72
N VAL A 199 -19.82 -4.71 3.45
CA VAL A 199 -19.15 -5.92 2.97
C VAL A 199 -18.18 -5.51 1.88
N ARG A 200 -16.90 -5.62 2.16
CA ARG A 200 -15.81 -5.21 1.29
C ARG A 200 -14.65 -6.20 1.27
N GLY A 201 -13.77 -6.10 0.28
CA GLY A 201 -12.57 -6.93 0.15
C GLY A 201 -11.88 -6.73 -1.19
#